data_fcf64bf27c90802f677b21e8f5e8ffd3
#
_entry.id   fcf64bf27c90802f677b21e8f5e8ffd3
#
_cell.length_a   1.000
_cell.length_b   1.000
_cell.length_c   1.000
_cell.angle_alpha   90.00
_cell.angle_beta   90.00
_cell.angle_gamma   90.00
#
_symmetry.space_group_name_H-M   'P 1'
#
loop_
_entity.id
_entity.type
_entity.pdbx_description
1 polymer ?
#
loop_
_entity_poly.entity_id
_entity_poly.type
_entity_poly.pdbx_seq_one_letter_code
_entity_poly.pdbx_strand_id
1 'polypeptide(L)'
;TTGYTPSNRQTVWEFCKKDFEYAAVNLPKTASKPGKLTRAAADHYLAEISLALGDFDNAVAASTRVIDGTDGDYHLMTTRFGSRAGEATDRYGNSLAAPAGAYWDLFREGGNQNSTDNKEAIWVCQYNYGTYSTGGGGNEWWRINANNIESVWMSTTVRNDTKKRTLSNGTQIYLWGDNVACFQPGIMGSAKSNVPSAKDRYEANIARDSMGGNVAYQGTGIIPTYYVRDRLWEESCKNGKVDFRGSEVMIQRNWYTPGGTRWLDEKAAAYARAEKARGTADEAAYAITASDTVEIFPRFWKFSDDRHPNGDNKAYDCDWYMLRIAETYLIRAEAYLALGEKSKAAADINVLRDRAN
;
A
#
# COMPACT_ATOMS: atom_id res chain seq x y z
N THR A 1 2.73 19.20 40.44
CA THR A 1 1.92 18.02 40.09
C THR A 1 0.47 18.41 40.21
N THR A 2 -0.16 18.71 39.10
CA THR A 2 -1.60 18.88 39.01
C THR A 2 -2.24 17.54 39.38
N GLY A 3 -3.19 17.53 40.31
CA GLY A 3 -3.87 16.32 40.79
C GLY A 3 -4.79 15.67 39.74
N TYR A 4 -4.22 15.38 38.56
CA TYR A 4 -4.92 14.69 37.48
C TYR A 4 -4.92 13.19 37.76
N THR A 5 -6.09 12.60 37.92
CA THR A 5 -6.29 11.18 38.01
C THR A 5 -6.83 10.70 36.65
N PRO A 6 -6.12 9.82 35.93
CA PRO A 6 -6.63 9.29 34.67
C PRO A 6 -7.92 8.50 34.86
N SER A 7 -8.89 8.72 34.02
CA SER A 7 -10.09 7.88 33.95
C SER A 7 -9.72 6.47 33.44
N ASN A 8 -10.43 5.45 33.88
CA ASN A 8 -10.24 4.13 33.33
C ASN A 8 -10.77 4.07 31.88
N ARG A 9 -10.28 3.11 31.12
CA ARG A 9 -10.59 2.95 29.68
C ARG A 9 -12.09 2.80 29.42
N GLN A 10 -12.77 2.03 30.25
CA GLN A 10 -14.21 1.79 30.09
C GLN A 10 -15.01 3.08 30.19
N THR A 11 -14.75 3.88 31.22
CA THR A 11 -15.42 5.18 31.42
C THR A 11 -15.23 6.11 30.22
N VAL A 12 -14.02 6.15 29.65
CA VAL A 12 -13.74 6.95 28.45
C VAL A 12 -14.54 6.43 27.26
N TRP A 13 -14.57 5.12 27.05
CA TRP A 13 -15.31 4.50 25.96
C TRP A 13 -16.82 4.69 26.07
N GLU A 14 -17.38 4.57 27.26
CA GLU A 14 -18.79 4.85 27.50
C GLU A 14 -19.15 6.32 27.24
N PHE A 15 -18.25 7.24 27.53
CA PHE A 15 -18.40 8.65 27.17
C PHE A 15 -18.37 8.85 25.65
N CYS A 16 -17.38 8.30 24.96
CA CYS A 16 -17.28 8.34 23.49
C CYS A 16 -18.51 7.71 22.82
N LYS A 17 -19.02 6.59 23.35
CA LYS A 17 -20.24 5.98 22.84
C LYS A 17 -21.42 6.94 22.81
N LYS A 18 -21.64 7.69 23.88
CA LYS A 18 -22.72 8.68 23.96
C LYS A 18 -22.55 9.81 22.95
N ASP A 19 -21.30 10.25 22.73
CA ASP A 19 -21.00 11.26 21.71
C ASP A 19 -21.31 10.74 20.30
N PHE A 20 -20.96 9.50 19.99
CA PHE A 20 -21.28 8.89 18.69
C PHE A 20 -22.77 8.62 18.53
N GLU A 21 -23.49 8.21 19.57
CA GLU A 21 -24.95 8.08 19.55
C GLU A 21 -25.62 9.42 19.22
N TYR A 22 -25.16 10.50 19.84
CA TYR A 22 -25.63 11.85 19.53
C TYR A 22 -25.31 12.26 18.09
N ALA A 23 -24.09 12.00 17.64
CA ALA A 23 -23.64 12.33 16.30
C ALA A 23 -24.42 11.54 15.22
N ALA A 24 -24.68 10.25 15.44
CA ALA A 24 -25.44 9.40 14.54
C ALA A 24 -26.89 9.88 14.30
N VAL A 25 -27.47 10.57 15.25
CA VAL A 25 -28.81 11.16 15.11
C VAL A 25 -28.75 12.54 14.42
N ASN A 26 -27.72 13.33 14.70
CA ASN A 26 -27.70 14.76 14.34
C ASN A 26 -26.90 15.08 13.07
N LEU A 27 -25.97 14.24 12.66
CA LEU A 27 -25.20 14.46 11.44
C LEU A 27 -26.03 14.18 10.17
N PRO A 28 -25.73 14.88 9.06
CA PRO A 28 -26.39 14.63 7.79
C PRO A 28 -25.98 13.28 7.18
N LYS A 29 -26.83 12.70 6.34
CA LYS A 29 -26.50 11.49 5.58
C LYS A 29 -25.46 11.74 4.48
N THR A 30 -25.46 12.95 3.93
CA THR A 30 -24.55 13.35 2.85
C THR A 30 -23.70 14.53 3.31
N ALA A 31 -22.38 14.41 3.10
CA ALA A 31 -21.46 15.49 3.40
C ALA A 31 -21.72 16.71 2.50
N SER A 32 -21.75 17.90 3.10
CA SER A 32 -21.91 19.16 2.34
C SER A 32 -20.66 19.53 1.54
N LYS A 33 -19.52 19.01 1.93
CA LYS A 33 -18.21 19.16 1.26
C LYS A 33 -17.36 17.92 1.54
N PRO A 34 -16.43 17.54 0.65
CA PRO A 34 -15.47 16.49 0.92
C PRO A 34 -14.74 16.67 2.26
N GLY A 35 -14.47 15.61 2.97
CA GLY A 35 -13.82 15.62 4.29
C GLY A 35 -14.72 15.94 5.48
N LYS A 36 -15.97 16.34 5.27
CA LYS A 36 -16.94 16.53 6.36
C LYS A 36 -17.53 15.19 6.80
N LEU A 37 -17.73 15.09 8.13
CA LEU A 37 -18.32 13.90 8.74
C LEU A 37 -19.81 13.76 8.40
N THR A 38 -20.22 12.52 8.23
CA THR A 38 -21.60 12.12 7.96
C THR A 38 -22.12 11.23 9.08
N ARG A 39 -23.42 10.94 9.04
CA ARG A 39 -24.05 9.98 9.94
C ARG A 39 -23.39 8.60 9.86
N ALA A 40 -23.03 8.13 8.67
CA ALA A 40 -22.34 6.87 8.47
C ALA A 40 -20.98 6.81 9.18
N ALA A 41 -20.25 7.94 9.24
CA ALA A 41 -19.00 7.99 10.00
C ALA A 41 -19.25 7.86 11.51
N ALA A 42 -20.32 8.47 12.02
CA ALA A 42 -20.69 8.35 13.43
C ALA A 42 -21.12 6.93 13.77
N ASP A 43 -21.95 6.30 12.93
CA ASP A 43 -22.40 4.91 13.14
C ASP A 43 -21.28 3.89 12.97
N HIS A 44 -20.32 4.14 12.09
CA HIS A 44 -19.13 3.30 12.01
C HIS A 44 -18.35 3.30 13.34
N TYR A 45 -18.04 4.49 13.89
CA TYR A 45 -17.36 4.59 15.18
C TYR A 45 -18.22 4.12 16.35
N LEU A 46 -19.54 4.30 16.28
CA LEU A 46 -20.47 3.74 17.26
C LEU A 46 -20.41 2.21 17.27
N ALA A 47 -20.33 1.60 16.11
CA ALA A 47 -20.18 0.16 15.98
C ALA A 47 -18.84 -0.32 16.58
N GLU A 48 -17.74 0.36 16.27
CA GLU A 48 -16.41 0.04 16.77
C GLU A 48 -16.33 0.15 18.29
N ILE A 49 -16.82 1.25 18.88
CA ILE A 49 -16.80 1.46 20.32
C ILE A 49 -17.75 0.48 21.05
N SER A 50 -18.88 0.16 20.45
CA SER A 50 -19.83 -0.84 20.99
C SER A 50 -19.20 -2.23 21.00
N LEU A 51 -18.50 -2.60 19.94
CA LEU A 51 -17.72 -3.84 19.87
C LEU A 51 -16.66 -3.90 20.99
N ALA A 52 -15.92 -2.83 21.19
CA ALA A 52 -14.89 -2.73 22.21
C ALA A 52 -15.44 -2.78 23.64
N LEU A 53 -16.67 -2.32 23.84
CA LEU A 53 -17.39 -2.39 25.13
C LEU A 53 -18.09 -3.76 25.36
N GLY A 54 -18.12 -4.63 24.36
CA GLY A 54 -18.85 -5.92 24.41
C GLY A 54 -20.37 -5.75 24.17
N ASP A 55 -20.80 -4.59 23.69
CA ASP A 55 -22.20 -4.32 23.33
C ASP A 55 -22.44 -4.72 21.87
N PHE A 56 -22.42 -6.03 21.63
CA PHE A 56 -22.40 -6.61 20.29
C PHE A 56 -23.69 -6.34 19.51
N ASP A 57 -24.85 -6.31 20.17
CA ASP A 57 -26.11 -6.00 19.52
C ASP A 57 -26.12 -4.58 18.95
N ASN A 58 -25.63 -3.59 19.70
CA ASN A 58 -25.48 -2.23 19.21
C ASN A 58 -24.41 -2.12 18.12
N ALA A 59 -23.32 -2.89 18.20
CA ALA A 59 -22.32 -2.95 17.14
C ALA A 59 -22.93 -3.45 15.83
N VAL A 60 -23.72 -4.52 15.87
CA VAL A 60 -24.46 -5.02 14.71
C VAL A 60 -25.46 -4.00 14.19
N ALA A 61 -26.23 -3.36 15.07
CA ALA A 61 -27.24 -2.39 14.67
C ALA A 61 -26.64 -1.16 13.97
N ALA A 62 -25.57 -0.59 14.53
CA ALA A 62 -24.89 0.57 13.97
C ALA A 62 -24.21 0.23 12.62
N SER A 63 -23.47 -0.87 12.56
CA SER A 63 -22.88 -1.34 11.30
C SER A 63 -23.93 -1.60 10.21
N THR A 64 -25.08 -2.15 10.58
CA THR A 64 -26.17 -2.47 9.64
C THR A 64 -26.75 -1.20 9.03
N ARG A 65 -26.93 -0.11 9.79
CA ARG A 65 -27.41 1.17 9.25
C ARG A 65 -26.50 1.74 8.16
N VAL A 66 -25.19 1.56 8.31
CA VAL A 66 -24.22 1.96 7.27
C VAL A 66 -24.32 1.04 6.06
N ILE A 67 -24.36 -0.29 6.26
CA ILE A 67 -24.29 -1.29 5.19
C ILE A 67 -25.56 -1.37 4.37
N ASP A 68 -26.74 -1.19 4.98
CA ASP A 68 -28.03 -1.25 4.29
C ASP A 68 -28.46 0.08 3.63
N GLY A 69 -27.62 1.11 3.72
CA GLY A 69 -27.88 2.41 3.12
C GLY A 69 -28.78 3.34 3.93
N THR A 70 -29.14 2.99 5.17
CA THR A 70 -29.92 3.86 6.04
C THR A 70 -29.21 5.21 6.27
N ASP A 71 -27.88 5.19 6.38
CA ASP A 71 -27.05 6.37 6.67
C ASP A 71 -26.45 7.04 5.43
N GLY A 72 -26.75 6.53 4.25
CA GLY A 72 -26.25 7.06 2.97
C GLY A 72 -25.98 5.95 1.97
N ASP A 73 -25.63 6.34 0.75
CA ASP A 73 -25.34 5.40 -0.34
C ASP A 73 -23.87 4.94 -0.27
N TYR A 74 -23.62 3.95 0.59
CA TYR A 74 -22.31 3.34 0.73
C TYR A 74 -22.35 1.86 0.37
N HIS A 75 -21.45 1.42 -0.49
CA HIS A 75 -21.31 0.02 -0.88
C HIS A 75 -19.91 -0.30 -1.40
N LEU A 76 -19.56 -1.57 -1.49
CA LEU A 76 -18.28 -1.98 -2.07
C LEU A 76 -18.26 -1.68 -3.58
N MET A 77 -17.14 -1.11 -4.03
CA MET A 77 -16.93 -0.89 -5.46
C MET A 77 -16.67 -2.22 -6.17
N THR A 78 -17.50 -2.51 -7.15
CA THR A 78 -17.41 -3.71 -7.99
C THR A 78 -17.22 -3.40 -9.47
N THR A 79 -17.27 -2.12 -9.83
CA THR A 79 -17.03 -1.60 -11.18
C THR A 79 -15.83 -0.67 -11.14
N ARG A 80 -15.05 -0.65 -12.22
CA ARG A 80 -13.91 0.25 -12.37
C ARG A 80 -14.35 1.71 -12.32
N PHE A 81 -13.59 2.58 -11.68
CA PHE A 81 -13.91 3.99 -11.49
C PHE A 81 -12.66 4.87 -11.37
N GLY A 82 -12.88 6.19 -11.45
CA GLY A 82 -11.84 7.18 -11.21
C GLY A 82 -10.85 7.34 -12.36
N SER A 83 -9.67 7.90 -12.04
CA SER A 83 -8.69 8.39 -13.03
C SER A 83 -8.12 7.31 -13.95
N ARG A 84 -8.15 6.05 -13.53
CA ARG A 84 -7.55 4.92 -14.27
C ARG A 84 -8.55 3.82 -14.64
N ALA A 85 -9.85 4.11 -14.60
CA ALA A 85 -10.91 3.15 -14.91
C ALA A 85 -10.82 2.54 -16.31
N GLY A 86 -10.27 3.27 -17.26
CA GLY A 86 -10.11 2.83 -18.65
C GLY A 86 -8.94 1.88 -18.90
N GLU A 87 -8.08 1.62 -17.90
CA GLU A 87 -6.95 0.74 -18.06
C GLU A 87 -7.35 -0.72 -17.87
N ALA A 88 -7.10 -1.55 -18.89
CA ALA A 88 -7.40 -2.98 -18.84
C ALA A 88 -6.33 -3.77 -18.06
N THR A 89 -5.11 -3.27 -18.01
CA THR A 89 -3.97 -3.90 -17.36
C THR A 89 -3.14 -2.88 -16.60
N ASP A 90 -2.41 -3.37 -15.60
CA ASP A 90 -1.33 -2.59 -15.00
C ASP A 90 -0.13 -2.48 -15.95
N ARG A 91 0.93 -1.79 -15.50
CA ARG A 91 2.16 -1.59 -16.29
C ARG A 91 2.93 -2.88 -16.59
N TYR A 92 2.63 -3.98 -15.92
CA TYR A 92 3.26 -5.29 -16.13
C TYR A 92 2.38 -6.22 -16.98
N GLY A 93 1.23 -5.75 -17.47
CA GLY A 93 0.29 -6.53 -18.25
C GLY A 93 -0.66 -7.41 -17.41
N ASN A 94 -0.69 -7.25 -16.09
CA ASN A 94 -1.63 -7.96 -15.24
C ASN A 94 -3.02 -7.37 -15.36
N SER A 95 -4.03 -8.23 -15.42
CA SER A 95 -5.43 -7.82 -15.61
C SER A 95 -5.96 -6.97 -14.45
N LEU A 96 -6.63 -5.87 -14.81
CA LEU A 96 -7.39 -5.00 -13.91
C LEU A 96 -8.90 -5.15 -14.11
N ALA A 97 -9.35 -6.30 -14.54
CA ALA A 97 -10.78 -6.55 -14.75
C ALA A 97 -11.58 -6.41 -13.44
N ALA A 98 -12.82 -5.91 -13.57
CA ALA A 98 -13.78 -5.89 -12.48
C ALA A 98 -14.24 -7.33 -12.13
N PRO A 99 -14.68 -7.60 -10.89
CA PRO A 99 -14.80 -6.64 -9.77
C PRO A 99 -13.49 -6.35 -9.04
N ALA A 100 -12.51 -7.22 -9.16
CA ALA A 100 -11.25 -7.15 -8.41
C ALA A 100 -10.44 -5.88 -8.75
N GLY A 101 -10.41 -5.48 -10.01
CA GLY A 101 -9.74 -4.24 -10.43
C GLY A 101 -10.31 -2.97 -9.81
N ALA A 102 -11.57 -2.96 -9.40
CA ALA A 102 -12.15 -1.84 -8.67
C ALA A 102 -11.46 -1.63 -7.30
N TYR A 103 -10.98 -2.70 -6.68
CA TYR A 103 -10.17 -2.58 -5.46
C TYR A 103 -8.85 -1.84 -5.69
N TRP A 104 -8.23 -2.03 -6.85
CA TRP A 104 -7.02 -1.31 -7.22
C TRP A 104 -7.30 0.19 -7.43
N ASP A 105 -8.42 0.55 -8.07
CA ASP A 105 -8.83 1.93 -8.32
C ASP A 105 -8.98 2.75 -7.03
N LEU A 106 -9.39 2.13 -5.93
CA LEU A 106 -9.55 2.80 -4.63
C LEU A 106 -8.29 3.56 -4.19
N PHE A 107 -7.11 3.09 -4.59
CA PHE A 107 -5.84 3.59 -4.08
C PHE A 107 -5.04 4.37 -5.12
N ARG A 108 -5.65 4.72 -6.26
CA ARG A 108 -4.97 5.45 -7.31
C ARG A 108 -5.05 6.95 -7.11
N GLU A 109 -4.00 7.66 -7.55
CA GLU A 109 -3.97 9.12 -7.57
C GLU A 109 -5.03 9.70 -8.51
N GLY A 110 -5.27 11.00 -8.39
CA GLY A 110 -6.25 11.71 -9.21
C GLY A 110 -7.61 11.89 -8.53
N GLY A 111 -7.63 11.83 -7.20
CA GLY A 111 -8.83 12.14 -6.42
C GLY A 111 -9.82 10.98 -6.30
N ASN A 112 -9.40 9.76 -6.60
CA ASN A 112 -10.29 8.58 -6.53
C ASN A 112 -10.89 8.38 -5.14
N GLN A 113 -10.16 8.72 -4.08
CA GLN A 113 -10.59 8.56 -2.70
C GLN A 113 -11.79 9.45 -2.34
N ASN A 114 -11.81 10.68 -2.87
CA ASN A 114 -12.89 11.67 -2.68
C ASN A 114 -13.86 11.77 -3.86
N SER A 115 -13.73 10.91 -4.86
CA SER A 115 -14.65 10.89 -5.99
C SER A 115 -16.08 10.62 -5.52
N THR A 116 -17.04 11.30 -6.10
CA THR A 116 -18.48 11.05 -5.90
C THR A 116 -18.89 9.65 -6.34
N ASP A 117 -18.11 9.04 -7.23
CA ASP A 117 -18.33 7.68 -7.72
C ASP A 117 -17.82 6.63 -6.73
N ASN A 118 -16.96 7.02 -5.79
CA ASN A 118 -16.42 6.12 -4.77
C ASN A 118 -17.39 5.94 -3.61
N LYS A 119 -18.14 4.87 -3.64
CA LYS A 119 -19.12 4.54 -2.60
C LYS A 119 -18.54 3.75 -1.42
N GLU A 120 -17.26 3.35 -1.48
CA GLU A 120 -16.60 2.73 -0.33
C GLU A 120 -16.12 3.75 0.71
N ALA A 121 -15.88 4.97 0.31
CA ALA A 121 -15.33 6.01 1.18
C ALA A 121 -16.40 6.60 2.11
N ILE A 122 -16.30 6.30 3.39
CA ILE A 122 -17.16 6.91 4.41
C ILE A 122 -16.57 8.24 4.88
N TRP A 123 -15.28 8.27 5.13
CA TRP A 123 -14.55 9.47 5.51
C TRP A 123 -13.12 9.43 5.01
N VAL A 124 -12.67 10.54 4.47
CA VAL A 124 -11.36 10.68 3.83
C VAL A 124 -10.65 11.91 4.37
N CYS A 125 -9.41 11.75 4.77
CA CYS A 125 -8.49 12.84 5.07
C CYS A 125 -7.88 13.34 3.77
N GLN A 126 -8.06 14.64 3.48
CA GLN A 126 -7.62 15.23 2.24
C GLN A 126 -6.20 15.76 2.34
N TYR A 127 -5.43 15.47 1.32
CA TYR A 127 -4.09 16.00 1.10
C TYR A 127 -4.04 16.80 -0.19
N ASN A 128 -3.25 17.84 -0.20
CA ASN A 128 -3.02 18.64 -1.39
C ASN A 128 -1.53 18.95 -1.52
N TYR A 129 -0.97 18.57 -2.64
CA TYR A 129 0.40 18.93 -2.97
C TYR A 129 0.53 20.46 -3.08
N GLY A 130 1.54 21.01 -2.44
CA GLY A 130 1.77 22.45 -2.45
C GLY A 130 1.06 23.24 -1.36
N THR A 131 0.21 22.61 -0.54
CA THR A 131 -0.36 23.28 0.62
C THR A 131 0.57 23.12 1.82
N TYR A 132 1.05 24.23 2.34
CA TYR A 132 2.05 24.25 3.41
C TYR A 132 1.66 23.47 4.67
N SER A 133 0.38 23.45 4.98
CA SER A 133 -0.18 22.75 6.14
C SER A 133 -0.29 21.23 5.94
N THR A 134 -0.24 20.73 4.70
CA THR A 134 -0.34 19.31 4.36
C THR A 134 1.02 18.70 3.99
N GLY A 135 2.11 19.44 4.23
CA GLY A 135 3.47 18.97 4.04
C GLY A 135 4.03 19.15 2.63
N GLY A 136 3.30 19.79 1.73
CA GLY A 136 3.81 20.16 0.43
C GLY A 136 4.60 21.45 0.51
N GLY A 137 5.84 21.41 0.13
CA GLY A 137 6.69 22.59 -0.03
C GLY A 137 7.73 22.78 1.07
N GLY A 138 8.94 22.77 0.66
CA GLY A 138 10.12 23.02 1.47
C GLY A 138 10.95 21.76 1.72
N ASN A 139 12.19 21.95 2.05
CA ASN A 139 13.18 20.90 2.31
C ASN A 139 12.89 20.03 3.54
N GLU A 140 11.68 20.07 4.04
CA GLU A 140 11.28 19.36 5.26
C GLU A 140 10.58 18.04 4.92
N TRP A 141 11.23 17.23 4.14
CA TRP A 141 10.83 15.90 3.73
C TRP A 141 10.46 14.96 4.89
N TRP A 142 10.88 15.26 6.09
CA TRP A 142 10.55 14.52 7.32
C TRP A 142 9.27 15.04 8.00
N ARG A 143 8.77 16.20 7.62
CA ARG A 143 7.45 16.66 8.03
C ARG A 143 6.42 16.01 7.13
N ILE A 144 6.21 14.83 7.44
CA ILE A 144 5.06 13.99 7.19
C ILE A 144 4.08 14.57 6.16
N ASN A 145 4.38 14.33 4.95
CA ASN A 145 3.32 13.95 4.05
C ASN A 145 2.80 12.63 4.62
N ALA A 146 1.53 12.53 4.94
CA ALA A 146 0.96 11.27 5.43
C ALA A 146 1.23 10.12 4.47
N ASN A 147 1.47 10.43 3.23
CA ASN A 147 1.92 9.55 2.18
C ASN A 147 3.30 8.94 2.40
N ASN A 148 4.15 9.57 3.19
CA ASN A 148 5.43 8.98 3.58
C ASN A 148 5.27 7.84 4.59
N ILE A 149 4.16 7.78 5.33
CA ILE A 149 3.90 6.66 6.23
C ILE A 149 3.88 5.36 5.44
N GLU A 150 3.24 5.35 4.29
CA GLU A 150 3.22 4.16 3.44
C GLU A 150 4.57 3.85 2.82
N SER A 151 5.29 4.86 2.42
CA SER A 151 6.65 4.68 1.91
C SER A 151 7.59 4.14 2.97
N VAL A 152 7.38 4.47 4.23
CA VAL A 152 8.12 3.91 5.37
C VAL A 152 7.82 2.42 5.55
N TRP A 153 6.59 2.00 5.31
CA TRP A 153 6.18 0.59 5.39
C TRP A 153 6.57 -0.23 4.17
N MET A 154 6.96 0.42 3.09
CA MET A 154 7.41 -0.25 1.89
C MET A 154 8.90 -0.45 1.96
N SER A 155 9.31 -1.61 2.40
CA SER A 155 10.71 -1.98 2.33
C SER A 155 11.16 -2.02 0.88
N THR A 156 12.15 -1.25 0.62
CA THR A 156 12.88 -1.39 -0.60
C THR A 156 14.31 -1.55 -0.25
N THR A 157 14.90 -2.60 -0.66
CA THR A 157 16.31 -2.70 -0.58
C THR A 157 16.84 -3.26 -1.85
N VAL A 158 17.45 -2.38 -2.56
CA VAL A 158 18.53 -2.82 -3.39
C VAL A 158 19.68 -1.90 -3.10
N ARG A 159 20.69 -2.40 -2.49
CA ARG A 159 21.95 -1.71 -2.41
C ARG A 159 22.57 -1.69 -3.80
N ASN A 160 22.89 -0.50 -4.24
CA ASN A 160 23.69 -0.28 -5.40
C ASN A 160 25.10 -0.89 -5.17
N ASP A 161 25.39 -2.01 -5.78
CA ASP A 161 26.76 -2.39 -5.94
C ASP A 161 27.34 -1.58 -7.11
N THR A 162 27.83 -0.39 -6.79
CA THR A 162 28.59 0.44 -7.75
C THR A 162 30.02 -0.04 -7.93
N LYS A 163 30.41 -1.12 -7.26
CA LYS A 163 31.77 -1.60 -7.32
C LYS A 163 31.98 -2.32 -8.65
N LYS A 164 32.75 -1.68 -9.51
CA LYS A 164 33.33 -2.35 -10.65
C LYS A 164 34.40 -3.33 -10.18
N ARG A 165 34.42 -4.48 -10.77
CA ARG A 165 35.44 -5.50 -10.56
C ARG A 165 36.22 -5.66 -11.84
N THR A 166 37.53 -5.89 -11.72
CA THR A 166 38.42 -6.00 -12.85
C THR A 166 38.77 -7.46 -13.10
N LEU A 167 38.52 -7.94 -14.30
CA LEU A 167 38.92 -9.25 -14.76
C LEU A 167 40.42 -9.31 -15.01
N SER A 168 40.96 -10.51 -15.12
CA SER A 168 42.36 -10.77 -15.38
C SER A 168 42.88 -10.15 -16.69
N ASN A 169 41.96 -9.94 -17.64
CA ASN A 169 42.26 -9.26 -18.92
C ASN A 169 42.12 -7.74 -18.88
N GLY A 170 41.87 -7.16 -17.69
CA GLY A 170 41.70 -5.71 -17.51
C GLY A 170 40.27 -5.18 -17.74
N THR A 171 39.34 -6.02 -18.20
CA THR A 171 37.95 -5.63 -18.40
C THR A 171 37.27 -5.36 -17.08
N GLN A 172 36.51 -4.26 -17.03
CA GLN A 172 35.69 -3.95 -15.84
C GLN A 172 34.26 -4.47 -15.99
N ILE A 173 33.80 -5.14 -14.98
CA ILE A 173 32.43 -5.69 -14.89
C ILE A 173 31.71 -5.22 -13.63
N TYR A 174 30.39 -5.28 -13.66
CA TYR A 174 29.55 -5.24 -12.48
C TYR A 174 29.09 -6.66 -12.12
N LEU A 175 29.08 -6.99 -10.85
CA LEU A 175 28.70 -8.33 -10.39
C LEU A 175 27.30 -8.73 -10.86
N TRP A 176 26.37 -7.77 -10.80
CA TRP A 176 24.95 -7.96 -11.06
C TRP A 176 24.51 -7.43 -12.44
N GLY A 177 25.37 -7.46 -13.44
CA GLY A 177 25.07 -6.93 -14.77
C GLY A 177 25.26 -5.41 -14.87
N ASP A 178 24.98 -4.86 -16.04
CA ASP A 178 25.43 -3.51 -16.38
C ASP A 178 24.76 -2.36 -15.63
N ASN A 179 23.74 -2.60 -14.78
CA ASN A 179 22.99 -1.48 -14.25
C ASN A 179 22.09 -1.81 -13.04
N VAL A 180 22.69 -2.25 -11.96
CA VAL A 180 21.94 -2.49 -10.71
C VAL A 180 21.49 -1.18 -10.02
N ALA A 181 21.98 -0.04 -10.46
CA ALA A 181 21.61 1.27 -9.92
C ALA A 181 20.11 1.59 -9.97
N CYS A 182 19.35 0.87 -10.74
CA CYS A 182 17.92 1.10 -10.94
C CYS A 182 17.01 0.42 -9.92
N PHE A 183 17.53 -0.45 -9.11
CA PHE A 183 16.74 -1.01 -8.02
C PHE A 183 16.73 -0.11 -6.79
N GLN A 184 17.41 1.02 -6.82
CA GLN A 184 17.28 1.99 -5.76
C GLN A 184 15.97 2.72 -5.95
N PRO A 185 14.98 2.49 -5.12
CA PRO A 185 13.84 3.38 -5.01
C PRO A 185 14.38 4.75 -4.66
N GLY A 186 13.81 5.75 -5.26
CA GLY A 186 14.21 7.14 -5.17
C GLY A 186 15.06 7.45 -3.97
N ILE A 187 16.35 7.29 -4.11
CA ILE A 187 17.24 7.61 -3.03
C ILE A 187 17.16 9.08 -2.88
N MET A 188 16.67 9.41 -1.76
CA MET A 188 16.94 10.67 -1.16
C MET A 188 18.44 10.88 -1.20
N GLY A 189 18.80 11.78 -2.08
CA GLY A 189 20.19 12.08 -2.26
C GLY A 189 20.86 12.33 -0.94
N SER A 190 21.65 11.40 -0.52
CA SER A 190 22.91 11.86 0.02
C SER A 190 23.67 12.37 -1.18
N ALA A 191 23.85 13.67 -1.22
CA ALA A 191 24.56 14.40 -2.27
C ALA A 191 26.05 14.01 -2.38
N LYS A 192 26.40 12.78 -2.08
CA LYS A 192 27.78 12.35 -1.90
C LYS A 192 28.25 11.24 -2.83
N SER A 193 27.46 10.84 -3.79
CA SER A 193 27.95 9.87 -4.76
C SER A 193 27.79 10.38 -6.18
N ASN A 194 28.70 10.01 -7.04
CA ASN A 194 28.68 10.23 -8.49
C ASN A 194 27.51 9.53 -9.20
N VAL A 195 26.38 9.44 -8.54
CA VAL A 195 25.15 8.84 -9.05
C VAL A 195 24.34 9.92 -9.74
N PRO A 196 23.79 9.69 -10.92
CA PRO A 196 22.93 10.64 -11.62
C PRO A 196 21.88 11.25 -10.71
N SER A 197 21.49 12.48 -10.98
CA SER A 197 20.48 13.16 -10.16
C SER A 197 19.21 12.32 -10.02
N ALA A 198 18.43 12.56 -8.99
CA ALA A 198 17.15 11.86 -8.82
C ALA A 198 16.25 12.05 -10.05
N LYS A 199 16.33 13.22 -10.69
CA LYS A 199 15.64 13.53 -11.94
C LYS A 199 16.10 12.64 -13.08
N ASP A 200 17.40 12.48 -13.29
CA ASP A 200 17.95 11.67 -14.39
C ASP A 200 17.57 10.19 -14.21
N ARG A 201 17.55 9.72 -12.97
CA ARG A 201 17.11 8.35 -12.64
C ARG A 201 15.63 8.16 -12.85
N TYR A 202 14.83 9.11 -12.47
CA TYR A 202 13.40 9.14 -12.68
C TYR A 202 13.06 9.09 -14.17
N GLU A 203 13.63 9.99 -14.96
CA GLU A 203 13.42 10.04 -16.41
C GLU A 203 13.90 8.76 -17.10
N ALA A 204 15.04 8.20 -16.69
CA ALA A 204 15.53 6.94 -17.22
C ALA A 204 14.63 5.76 -16.86
N ASN A 205 14.05 5.75 -15.66
CA ASN A 205 13.15 4.69 -15.22
C ASN A 205 11.76 4.80 -15.88
N ILE A 206 11.25 6.01 -16.06
CA ILE A 206 10.02 6.23 -16.83
C ILE A 206 10.23 5.84 -18.29
N ALA A 207 11.30 6.29 -18.90
CA ALA A 207 11.60 5.97 -20.30
C ALA A 207 11.79 4.47 -20.57
N ARG A 208 12.09 3.69 -19.55
CA ARG A 208 12.26 2.24 -19.64
C ARG A 208 11.04 1.44 -19.25
N ASP A 209 10.00 2.09 -18.77
CA ASP A 209 8.70 1.51 -18.44
C ASP A 209 8.72 0.29 -17.50
N SER A 210 9.87 0.01 -16.92
CA SER A 210 10.07 -1.26 -16.21
C SER A 210 9.95 -1.18 -14.70
N MET A 211 10.12 0.00 -14.12
CA MET A 211 10.26 0.06 -12.67
C MET A 211 9.52 1.22 -12.01
N GLY A 212 8.67 1.90 -12.72
CA GLY A 212 7.96 3.06 -12.23
C GLY A 212 8.77 3.87 -11.22
N GLY A 213 9.39 4.92 -11.66
CA GLY A 213 10.37 5.66 -10.88
C GLY A 213 9.88 6.18 -9.52
N ASN A 214 8.62 6.06 -9.27
CA ASN A 214 7.98 6.52 -8.05
C ASN A 214 7.94 5.54 -6.95
N VAL A 215 8.95 4.79 -6.91
CA VAL A 215 9.07 3.88 -5.84
C VAL A 215 9.54 4.62 -4.62
N ALA A 216 8.62 4.88 -3.79
CA ALA A 216 8.73 5.19 -2.39
C ALA A 216 10.13 5.37 -1.85
N TYR A 217 10.23 6.39 -1.11
CA TYR A 217 11.22 6.70 -0.10
C TYR A 217 11.80 5.44 0.56
N GLN A 218 13.08 5.46 0.88
CA GLN A 218 13.73 4.41 1.66
C GLN A 218 12.95 4.09 2.92
N GLY A 219 12.18 3.04 2.87
CA GLY A 219 11.65 2.43 4.07
C GLY A 219 12.80 1.85 4.90
N THR A 220 12.74 2.03 6.17
CA THR A 220 13.72 1.54 7.12
C THR A 220 13.52 0.05 7.39
N GLY A 221 13.68 -0.79 6.37
CA GLY A 221 13.87 -2.22 6.60
C GLY A 221 12.72 -3.00 7.22
N ILE A 222 11.47 -2.56 7.10
CA ILE A 222 10.33 -3.38 7.49
C ILE A 222 10.04 -4.37 6.37
N ILE A 223 10.21 -5.63 6.68
CA ILE A 223 9.99 -6.74 5.75
C ILE A 223 8.72 -7.45 6.17
N PRO A 224 7.76 -7.66 5.26
CA PRO A 224 6.59 -8.48 5.56
C PRO A 224 7.01 -9.91 5.88
N THR A 225 6.35 -10.50 6.87
CA THR A 225 6.58 -11.91 7.20
C THR A 225 6.23 -12.80 6.01
N TYR A 226 6.85 -13.96 5.91
CA TYR A 226 6.54 -14.96 4.89
C TYR A 226 5.03 -15.28 4.83
N TYR A 227 4.38 -15.34 5.99
CA TYR A 227 2.95 -15.59 6.07
C TYR A 227 2.13 -14.54 5.30
N VAL A 228 2.35 -13.26 5.57
CA VAL A 228 1.60 -12.15 4.94
C VAL A 228 2.00 -11.95 3.48
N ARG A 229 3.25 -12.26 3.15
CA ARG A 229 3.79 -12.08 1.80
C ARG A 229 3.31 -13.14 0.82
N ASP A 230 3.26 -14.40 1.27
CA ASP A 230 3.04 -15.55 0.39
C ASP A 230 1.94 -16.48 0.92
N ARG A 231 2.10 -17.06 2.09
CA ARG A 231 1.26 -18.16 2.59
C ARG A 231 -0.21 -17.79 2.76
N LEU A 232 -0.50 -16.59 3.26
CA LEU A 232 -1.88 -16.11 3.41
C LEU A 232 -2.66 -16.19 2.08
N TRP A 233 -1.98 -15.87 0.99
CA TRP A 233 -2.59 -15.84 -0.34
C TRP A 233 -2.71 -17.23 -0.96
N GLU A 234 -1.78 -18.13 -0.67
CA GLU A 234 -1.89 -19.54 -1.02
C GLU A 234 -3.07 -20.20 -0.30
N GLU A 235 -3.23 -19.94 1.00
CA GLU A 235 -4.34 -20.44 1.82
C GLU A 235 -5.69 -19.80 1.45
N SER A 236 -5.70 -18.56 0.97
CA SER A 236 -6.92 -17.87 0.54
C SER A 236 -7.34 -18.22 -0.88
N CYS A 237 -6.52 -18.96 -1.62
CA CYS A 237 -6.84 -19.44 -2.96
C CYS A 237 -8.01 -20.43 -2.90
N LYS A 238 -9.17 -20.02 -3.42
CA LYS A 238 -10.35 -20.88 -3.54
C LYS A 238 -10.57 -21.27 -5.00
N ASN A 239 -10.73 -22.55 -5.26
CA ASN A 239 -11.06 -23.05 -6.59
C ASN A 239 -10.06 -22.63 -7.68
N GLY A 240 -8.77 -22.51 -7.35
CA GLY A 240 -7.74 -22.09 -8.28
C GLY A 240 -7.70 -20.58 -8.57
N LYS A 241 -8.55 -19.78 -7.91
CA LYS A 241 -8.53 -18.32 -8.02
C LYS A 241 -7.71 -17.74 -6.89
N VAL A 242 -6.69 -16.99 -7.26
CA VAL A 242 -5.87 -16.21 -6.33
C VAL A 242 -6.63 -14.95 -5.94
N ASP A 243 -6.71 -14.68 -4.64
CA ASP A 243 -7.24 -13.41 -4.16
C ASP A 243 -6.44 -12.24 -4.78
N PHE A 244 -7.14 -11.30 -5.40
CA PHE A 244 -6.54 -10.17 -6.11
C PHE A 244 -5.57 -9.37 -5.22
N ARG A 245 -5.85 -9.30 -3.91
CA ARG A 245 -5.00 -8.60 -2.94
C ARG A 245 -3.62 -9.26 -2.77
N GLY A 246 -3.52 -10.55 -3.09
CA GLY A 246 -2.28 -11.31 -3.12
C GLY A 246 -1.64 -11.41 -4.51
N SER A 247 -2.26 -10.85 -5.54
CA SER A 247 -1.76 -10.90 -6.92
C SER A 247 -0.51 -10.03 -7.13
N GLU A 248 0.15 -10.22 -8.27
CA GLU A 248 1.29 -9.39 -8.70
C GLU A 248 0.91 -7.90 -8.91
N VAL A 249 -0.37 -7.60 -9.12
CA VAL A 249 -0.89 -6.22 -9.16
C VAL A 249 -0.72 -5.52 -7.82
N MET A 250 -0.95 -6.25 -6.72
CA MET A 250 -0.98 -5.69 -5.36
C MET A 250 0.29 -5.98 -4.56
N ILE A 251 1.03 -7.01 -4.93
CA ILE A 251 2.30 -7.38 -4.29
C ILE A 251 3.34 -7.59 -5.38
N GLN A 252 4.21 -6.61 -5.54
CA GLN A 252 5.30 -6.70 -6.50
C GLN A 252 6.35 -7.69 -5.99
N ARG A 253 6.38 -8.87 -6.59
CA ARG A 253 7.39 -9.91 -6.32
C ARG A 253 8.49 -9.92 -7.35
N ASN A 254 8.18 -9.48 -8.56
CA ASN A 254 9.13 -9.42 -9.65
C ASN A 254 9.72 -8.02 -9.78
N TRP A 255 11.03 -7.98 -9.88
CA TRP A 255 11.81 -6.77 -10.11
C TRP A 255 12.59 -6.95 -11.40
N TYR A 256 12.77 -5.86 -12.14
CA TYR A 256 13.43 -5.92 -13.43
C TYR A 256 14.63 -4.99 -13.45
N THR A 257 15.69 -5.44 -14.12
CA THR A 257 16.83 -4.58 -14.44
C THR A 257 16.41 -3.54 -15.49
N PRO A 258 17.18 -2.48 -15.70
CA PRO A 258 16.93 -1.54 -16.79
C PRO A 258 16.91 -2.19 -18.17
N GLY A 259 17.62 -3.29 -18.33
CA GLY A 259 17.60 -4.09 -19.55
C GLY A 259 16.36 -4.98 -19.72
N GLY A 260 15.42 -4.94 -18.76
CA GLY A 260 14.20 -5.74 -18.79
C GLY A 260 14.36 -7.19 -18.31
N THR A 261 15.51 -7.56 -17.77
CA THR A 261 15.72 -8.90 -17.18
C THR A 261 15.18 -8.94 -15.76
N ARG A 262 14.45 -10.00 -15.41
CA ARG A 262 14.01 -10.18 -14.02
C ARG A 262 15.22 -10.32 -13.10
N TRP A 263 15.12 -9.70 -11.93
CA TRP A 263 16.18 -9.77 -10.93
C TRP A 263 16.54 -11.20 -10.53
N LEU A 264 15.58 -12.08 -10.37
CA LEU A 264 15.83 -13.47 -10.02
C LEU A 264 16.64 -14.19 -11.10
N ASP A 265 16.39 -13.87 -12.36
CA ASP A 265 17.13 -14.44 -13.49
C ASP A 265 18.56 -13.89 -13.53
N GLU A 266 18.72 -12.57 -13.30
CA GLU A 266 20.04 -11.95 -13.20
C GLU A 266 20.84 -12.50 -12.00
N LYS A 267 20.17 -12.69 -10.88
CA LYS A 267 20.77 -13.31 -9.68
C LYS A 267 21.26 -14.73 -10.02
N ALA A 268 20.42 -15.54 -10.64
CA ALA A 268 20.80 -16.89 -11.07
C ALA A 268 21.98 -16.87 -12.05
N ALA A 269 21.98 -15.97 -13.01
CA ALA A 269 23.07 -15.80 -13.96
C ALA A 269 24.38 -15.39 -13.28
N ALA A 270 24.33 -14.50 -12.27
CA ALA A 270 25.50 -14.10 -11.51
C ALA A 270 26.11 -15.28 -10.73
N TYR A 271 25.27 -16.09 -10.07
CA TYR A 271 25.74 -17.30 -9.39
C TYR A 271 26.36 -18.31 -10.37
N ALA A 272 25.76 -18.48 -11.54
CA ALA A 272 26.32 -19.34 -12.58
C ALA A 272 27.69 -18.84 -13.11
N ARG A 273 27.84 -17.51 -13.26
CA ARG A 273 29.13 -16.89 -13.62
C ARG A 273 30.19 -17.14 -12.53
N ALA A 274 29.83 -16.98 -11.27
CA ALA A 274 30.73 -17.24 -10.15
C ALA A 274 31.20 -18.71 -10.11
N GLU A 275 30.28 -19.64 -10.30
CA GLU A 275 30.61 -21.07 -10.37
C GLU A 275 31.54 -21.41 -11.52
N LYS A 276 31.27 -20.86 -12.71
CA LYS A 276 32.12 -21.05 -13.89
C LYS A 276 33.51 -20.46 -13.72
N ALA A 277 33.65 -19.36 -12.94
CA ALA A 277 34.93 -18.72 -12.72
C ALA A 277 35.78 -19.42 -11.64
N ARG A 278 35.23 -20.38 -10.94
CA ARG A 278 35.93 -21.10 -9.86
C ARG A 278 37.20 -21.76 -10.35
N GLY A 279 38.31 -21.53 -9.67
CA GLY A 279 39.61 -22.01 -10.05
C GLY A 279 40.29 -21.28 -11.24
N THR A 280 39.67 -20.21 -11.73
CA THR A 280 40.26 -19.39 -12.80
C THR A 280 40.90 -18.13 -12.23
N ALA A 281 41.66 -17.38 -13.06
CA ALA A 281 42.21 -16.07 -12.68
C ALA A 281 41.14 -15.03 -12.37
N ASP A 282 39.89 -15.26 -12.76
CA ASP A 282 38.78 -14.33 -12.57
C ASP A 282 37.87 -14.72 -11.40
N GLU A 283 38.19 -15.77 -10.65
CA GLU A 283 37.37 -16.26 -9.55
C GLU A 283 37.06 -15.13 -8.53
N ALA A 284 38.05 -14.36 -8.14
CA ALA A 284 37.87 -13.25 -7.20
C ALA A 284 36.96 -12.14 -7.72
N ALA A 285 36.98 -11.90 -9.04
CA ALA A 285 36.14 -10.90 -9.69
C ALA A 285 34.66 -11.31 -9.74
N TYR A 286 34.38 -12.59 -9.84
CA TYR A 286 33.01 -13.13 -9.87
C TYR A 286 32.52 -13.63 -8.49
N ALA A 287 33.38 -13.66 -7.47
CA ALA A 287 32.99 -14.14 -6.14
C ALA A 287 31.86 -13.29 -5.55
N ILE A 288 30.80 -13.96 -5.11
CA ILE A 288 29.65 -13.33 -4.43
C ILE A 288 29.88 -13.49 -2.93
N THR A 289 30.10 -12.38 -2.27
CA THR A 289 30.29 -12.36 -0.81
C THR A 289 28.98 -11.97 -0.11
N ALA A 290 28.93 -12.16 1.20
CA ALA A 290 27.77 -11.76 2.00
C ALA A 290 27.46 -10.24 1.88
N SER A 291 28.49 -9.42 1.65
CA SER A 291 28.31 -7.97 1.44
C SER A 291 27.74 -7.63 0.03
N ASP A 292 27.83 -8.55 -0.89
CA ASP A 292 27.32 -8.40 -2.25
C ASP A 292 25.90 -8.95 -2.38
N THR A 293 25.42 -9.70 -1.38
CA THR A 293 24.09 -10.28 -1.40
C THR A 293 23.07 -9.16 -1.25
N VAL A 294 22.31 -8.96 -2.30
CA VAL A 294 21.19 -8.03 -2.32
C VAL A 294 19.93 -8.83 -2.11
N GLU A 295 19.27 -8.59 -1.00
CA GLU A 295 17.98 -9.19 -0.74
C GLU A 295 16.88 -8.26 -1.26
N ILE A 296 16.10 -8.77 -2.19
CA ILE A 296 14.92 -8.10 -2.70
C ILE A 296 13.72 -8.78 -2.09
N PHE A 297 12.92 -7.96 -1.40
CA PHE A 297 11.70 -8.43 -0.79
C PHE A 297 10.50 -8.02 -1.63
N PRO A 298 9.45 -8.84 -1.67
CA PRO A 298 8.17 -8.44 -2.23
C PRO A 298 7.66 -7.17 -1.57
N ARG A 299 7.11 -6.29 -2.39
CA ARG A 299 6.62 -5.00 -1.97
C ARG A 299 5.11 -4.94 -2.12
N PHE A 300 4.41 -4.48 -1.09
CA PHE A 300 3.01 -4.15 -1.19
C PHE A 300 2.82 -2.88 -2.02
N TRP A 301 2.04 -3.02 -3.10
CA TRP A 301 1.82 -1.96 -4.08
C TRP A 301 0.47 -1.26 -3.90
N LYS A 302 -0.28 -1.63 -2.87
CA LYS A 302 -1.64 -1.16 -2.62
C LYS A 302 -1.79 0.35 -2.72
N PHE A 303 -0.89 1.08 -2.11
CA PHE A 303 -0.95 2.54 -2.02
C PHE A 303 0.05 3.26 -2.94
N SER A 304 0.82 2.53 -3.72
CA SER A 304 1.75 3.13 -4.66
C SER A 304 1.09 3.36 -6.00
N ASP A 305 1.30 4.52 -6.57
CA ASP A 305 0.91 4.82 -7.94
C ASP A 305 2.16 5.07 -8.79
N ASP A 306 2.20 4.50 -9.99
CA ASP A 306 3.28 4.64 -10.94
C ASP A 306 3.18 5.91 -11.80
N ARG A 307 2.13 6.70 -11.60
CA ARG A 307 1.85 7.93 -12.32
C ARG A 307 1.93 9.18 -11.47
N HIS A 308 2.79 9.16 -10.49
CA HIS A 308 2.96 10.35 -9.64
C HIS A 308 3.32 11.58 -10.49
N PRO A 309 2.47 12.62 -10.51
CA PRO A 309 2.57 13.70 -11.50
C PRO A 309 3.79 14.60 -11.32
N ASN A 310 4.39 14.58 -10.15
CA ASN A 310 5.42 15.57 -9.80
C ASN A 310 6.85 15.08 -9.90
N GLY A 311 7.09 13.84 -10.30
CA GLY A 311 8.46 13.31 -10.43
C GLY A 311 9.32 13.45 -9.17
N ASP A 312 8.75 13.99 -8.11
CA ASP A 312 9.41 14.16 -6.84
C ASP A 312 9.05 12.98 -5.94
N ASN A 313 10.01 12.16 -5.65
CA ASN A 313 9.88 10.93 -4.90
C ASN A 313 9.41 11.11 -3.45
N LYS A 314 8.97 12.29 -3.08
CA LYS A 314 8.82 12.66 -1.66
C LYS A 314 7.39 12.80 -1.21
N ALA A 315 6.46 12.95 -2.11
CA ALA A 315 5.08 13.25 -1.73
C ALA A 315 4.10 12.68 -2.74
N TYR A 316 3.24 11.82 -2.27
CA TYR A 316 1.99 11.52 -2.93
C TYR A 316 0.95 12.52 -2.43
N ASP A 317 0.03 12.94 -3.26
CA ASP A 317 -1.12 13.76 -2.89
C ASP A 317 -2.44 12.94 -2.90
N CYS A 318 -2.30 11.63 -2.78
CA CYS A 318 -3.42 10.74 -2.54
C CYS A 318 -4.06 11.05 -1.20
N ASP A 319 -5.36 11.20 -1.23
CA ASP A 319 -6.15 11.29 -0.01
C ASP A 319 -6.15 9.96 0.75
N TRP A 320 -6.30 10.04 2.06
CA TRP A 320 -6.24 8.88 2.93
C TRP A 320 -7.62 8.48 3.44
N TYR A 321 -7.98 7.22 3.28
CA TYR A 321 -9.19 6.69 3.90
C TYR A 321 -9.05 6.64 5.41
N MET A 322 -9.86 7.42 6.10
CA MET A 322 -10.04 7.26 7.53
C MET A 322 -11.01 6.12 7.82
N LEU A 323 -12.11 6.05 7.06
CA LEU A 323 -13.14 5.03 7.21
C LEU A 323 -13.61 4.53 5.83
N ARG A 324 -13.71 3.22 5.68
CA ARG A 324 -14.31 2.55 4.52
C ARG A 324 -15.33 1.52 4.93
N ILE A 325 -16.37 1.37 4.13
CA ILE A 325 -17.45 0.39 4.41
C ILE A 325 -16.93 -1.06 4.51
N ALA A 326 -15.81 -1.39 3.86
CA ALA A 326 -15.20 -2.72 4.00
C ALA A 326 -14.84 -3.04 5.46
N GLU A 327 -14.40 -2.06 6.24
CA GLU A 327 -14.12 -2.21 7.66
C GLU A 327 -15.41 -2.35 8.47
N THR A 328 -16.46 -1.63 8.10
CA THR A 328 -17.80 -1.78 8.74
C THR A 328 -18.33 -3.22 8.63
N TYR A 329 -18.10 -3.88 7.48
CA TYR A 329 -18.41 -5.31 7.34
C TYR A 329 -17.61 -6.18 8.31
N LEU A 330 -16.33 -5.88 8.52
CA LEU A 330 -15.49 -6.64 9.45
C LEU A 330 -15.92 -6.45 10.90
N ILE A 331 -16.24 -5.20 11.30
CA ILE A 331 -16.79 -4.90 12.64
C ILE A 331 -18.09 -5.69 12.88
N ARG A 332 -19.02 -5.72 11.90
CA ARG A 332 -20.26 -6.47 12.02
C ARG A 332 -20.02 -7.98 12.08
N ALA A 333 -19.08 -8.48 11.28
CA ALA A 333 -18.72 -9.89 11.32
C ALA A 333 -18.16 -10.32 12.68
N GLU A 334 -17.32 -9.49 13.29
CA GLU A 334 -16.77 -9.75 14.62
C GLU A 334 -17.85 -9.72 15.69
N ALA A 335 -18.77 -8.75 15.63
CA ALA A 335 -19.92 -8.70 16.54
C ALA A 335 -20.85 -9.93 16.39
N TYR A 336 -21.14 -10.36 15.16
CA TYR A 336 -21.89 -11.60 14.90
C TYR A 336 -21.18 -12.84 15.45
N LEU A 337 -19.85 -12.90 15.31
CA LEU A 337 -19.07 -14.01 15.84
C LEU A 337 -19.16 -14.07 17.37
N ALA A 338 -19.07 -12.94 18.04
CA ALA A 338 -19.20 -12.81 19.49
C ALA A 338 -20.61 -13.21 19.98
N LEU A 339 -21.66 -12.93 19.20
CA LEU A 339 -23.03 -13.37 19.45
C LEU A 339 -23.28 -14.84 19.11
N GLY A 340 -22.27 -15.57 18.58
CA GLY A 340 -22.40 -16.96 18.16
C GLY A 340 -23.04 -17.16 16.77
N GLU A 341 -23.33 -16.09 16.06
CA GLU A 341 -23.98 -16.09 14.74
C GLU A 341 -22.99 -16.31 13.60
N LYS A 342 -22.28 -17.43 13.63
CA LYS A 342 -21.15 -17.76 12.74
C LYS A 342 -21.49 -17.64 11.24
N SER A 343 -22.71 -18.02 10.85
CA SER A 343 -23.13 -17.96 9.45
C SER A 343 -23.23 -16.51 8.94
N LYS A 344 -23.73 -15.60 9.77
CA LYS A 344 -23.80 -14.18 9.42
C LYS A 344 -22.41 -13.55 9.38
N ALA A 345 -21.56 -13.87 10.35
CA ALA A 345 -20.16 -13.43 10.34
C ALA A 345 -19.43 -13.89 9.06
N ALA A 346 -19.60 -15.16 8.69
CA ALA A 346 -19.01 -15.68 7.46
C ALA A 346 -19.57 -15.01 6.19
N ALA A 347 -20.86 -14.66 6.18
CA ALA A 347 -21.46 -13.94 5.05
C ALA A 347 -20.83 -12.58 4.84
N ASP A 348 -20.64 -11.77 5.89
CA ASP A 348 -19.99 -10.45 5.80
C ASP A 348 -18.54 -10.55 5.31
N ILE A 349 -17.77 -11.52 5.81
CA ILE A 349 -16.41 -11.77 5.34
C ILE A 349 -16.40 -12.18 3.86
N ASN A 350 -17.35 -13.02 3.45
CA ASN A 350 -17.40 -13.49 2.06
C ASN A 350 -17.75 -12.38 1.07
N VAL A 351 -18.57 -11.40 1.44
CA VAL A 351 -18.82 -10.21 0.59
C VAL A 351 -17.48 -9.54 0.18
N LEU A 352 -16.56 -9.41 1.12
CA LEU A 352 -15.25 -8.82 0.85
C LEU A 352 -14.35 -9.74 0.00
N ARG A 353 -14.44 -11.04 0.23
CA ARG A 353 -13.66 -12.04 -0.49
C ARG A 353 -14.15 -12.22 -1.92
N ASP A 354 -15.45 -12.24 -2.12
CA ASP A 354 -16.07 -12.39 -3.44
C ASP A 354 -15.74 -11.20 -4.35
N ARG A 355 -15.68 -9.99 -3.79
CA ARG A 355 -15.22 -8.81 -4.52
C ARG A 355 -13.75 -8.93 -4.96
N ALA A 356 -12.91 -9.61 -4.17
CA ALA A 356 -11.47 -9.74 -4.43
C ALA A 356 -11.11 -10.97 -5.31
N ASN A 357 -12.08 -11.77 -5.70
CA ASN A 357 -11.95 -12.92 -6.59
C ASN A 357 -12.69 -12.64 -7.90
#